data_409f974f4a1c4133acf78bb86617bfa4
#
_entry.id   409f974f4a1c4133acf78bb86617bfa4
#
_cell.length_a   1.000
_cell.length_b   1.000
_cell.length_c   1.000
_cell.angle_alpha   90.00
_cell.angle_beta   90.00
_cell.angle_gamma   90.00
#
_symmetry.space_group_name_H-M   'P 1'
#
loop_
_entity.id
_entity.type
_entity.pdbx_description
1 polymer ?
#
loop_
_entity_poly.entity_id
_entity_poly.type
_entity_poly.pdbx_seq_one_letter_code
_entity_poly.pdbx_strand_id
1 'polypeptide(L)'
;MLFRPSKLPDCVRIRPPLFDPSFPYIIFWSQKSGCTTVVKWFFAQLGLLDEALAYSNWIHDYEGQVFKKRKFYRREVAEALNAGTHTAIKVVRDPMARAPSSFLVLAERGAVLERRHHWSQDHWGLVNQWLTERGKPTEPGLTFLDHLEMVKEYEAREPHTINQHLSPQFVAGEEQYLKDVIPIETFAEWVEGLAGTDGIKPIDMASISESRHHHQVTERRTKQFAEGAETIPVARGAFANGKFPSSKVFINDRTRPLIREAYKADFDAYGHLYGH
;
A
#
# COMPACT_ATOMS: atom_id res chain seq x y z
N MET A 1 -10.32 -34.45 -20.16
CA MET A 1 -9.09 -33.69 -19.89
C MET A 1 -9.18 -33.11 -18.49
N LEU A 2 -8.48 -33.69 -17.52
CA LEU A 2 -8.49 -33.18 -16.13
C LEU A 2 -7.67 -31.89 -16.10
N PHE A 3 -8.33 -30.72 -15.98
CA PHE A 3 -7.68 -29.45 -15.72
C PHE A 3 -6.89 -29.57 -14.42
N ARG A 4 -5.56 -29.68 -14.49
CA ARG A 4 -4.72 -29.39 -13.33
C ARG A 4 -4.95 -27.91 -13.01
N PRO A 5 -5.34 -27.56 -11.76
CA PRO A 5 -5.45 -26.16 -11.40
C PRO A 5 -4.08 -25.51 -11.63
N SER A 6 -4.00 -24.56 -12.54
CA SER A 6 -2.78 -23.76 -12.75
C SER A 6 -2.45 -23.09 -11.42
N LYS A 7 -1.18 -23.16 -11.01
CA LYS A 7 -0.71 -22.47 -9.81
C LYS A 7 -1.09 -20.98 -9.94
N LEU A 8 -1.75 -20.41 -8.94
CA LEU A 8 -2.09 -19.00 -8.94
C LEU A 8 -0.83 -18.15 -9.13
N PRO A 9 -0.84 -17.13 -10.01
CA PRO A 9 0.26 -16.19 -10.13
C PRO A 9 0.59 -15.58 -8.77
N ASP A 10 1.87 -15.37 -8.47
CA ASP A 10 2.31 -14.84 -7.17
C ASP A 10 1.74 -13.43 -6.91
N CYS A 11 1.61 -12.60 -7.94
CA CYS A 11 0.97 -11.30 -7.84
C CYS A 11 -0.50 -11.38 -7.38
N VAL A 12 -1.24 -12.42 -7.76
CA VAL A 12 -2.62 -12.67 -7.30
C VAL A 12 -2.63 -13.30 -5.91
N ARG A 13 -1.67 -14.17 -5.61
CA ARG A 13 -1.56 -14.86 -4.32
C ARG A 13 -1.17 -13.89 -3.20
N ILE A 14 -0.15 -13.07 -3.43
CA ILE A 14 0.43 -12.15 -2.45
C ILE A 14 -0.47 -10.93 -2.26
N ARG A 15 -0.91 -10.33 -3.36
CA ARG A 15 -1.66 -9.06 -3.34
C ARG A 15 -2.79 -9.10 -4.38
N PRO A 16 -3.93 -9.76 -4.07
CA PRO A 16 -5.04 -9.89 -5.00
C PRO A 16 -5.51 -8.52 -5.51
N PRO A 17 -5.51 -8.26 -6.83
CA PRO A 17 -5.99 -7.00 -7.38
C PRO A 17 -7.50 -6.83 -7.17
N LEU A 18 -8.04 -5.65 -7.47
CA LEU A 18 -9.48 -5.42 -7.59
C LEU A 18 -9.94 -5.95 -8.95
N PHE A 19 -11.02 -6.70 -8.93
CA PHE A 19 -11.58 -7.32 -10.13
C PHE A 19 -13.08 -7.57 -9.96
N ASP A 20 -13.81 -7.28 -11.01
CA ASP A 20 -15.19 -7.72 -11.19
C ASP A 20 -15.40 -8.04 -12.67
N PRO A 21 -16.10 -9.14 -13.04
CA PRO A 21 -16.34 -9.49 -14.43
C PRO A 21 -17.09 -8.44 -15.26
N SER A 22 -17.84 -7.56 -14.58
CA SER A 22 -18.59 -6.49 -15.24
C SER A 22 -17.79 -5.19 -15.43
N PHE A 23 -16.56 -5.12 -14.92
CA PHE A 23 -15.73 -3.93 -14.95
C PHE A 23 -14.52 -4.13 -15.88
N PRO A 24 -14.20 -3.20 -16.79
CA PRO A 24 -13.20 -3.44 -17.85
C PRO A 24 -11.75 -3.55 -17.37
N TYR A 25 -11.47 -3.19 -16.10
CA TYR A 25 -10.10 -3.18 -15.58
C TYR A 25 -9.89 -4.20 -14.46
N ILE A 26 -8.68 -4.78 -14.41
CA ILE A 26 -8.10 -5.44 -13.25
C ILE A 26 -7.11 -4.45 -12.63
N ILE A 27 -7.33 -4.02 -11.38
CA ILE A 27 -6.54 -2.96 -10.77
C ILE A 27 -5.64 -3.51 -9.68
N PHE A 28 -4.34 -3.53 -9.94
CA PHE A 28 -3.33 -3.74 -8.92
C PHE A 28 -3.08 -2.46 -8.15
N TRP A 29 -2.92 -2.57 -6.86
CA TRP A 29 -2.61 -1.46 -5.97
C TRP A 29 -1.78 -1.95 -4.79
N SER A 30 -1.16 -1.03 -4.06
CA SER A 30 -0.35 -1.34 -2.88
C SER A 30 -0.72 -0.43 -1.71
N GLN A 31 -0.48 -0.93 -0.50
CA GLN A 31 -0.60 -0.13 0.70
C GLN A 31 0.33 1.08 0.63
N LYS A 32 -0.11 2.21 1.17
CA LYS A 32 0.59 3.51 1.18
C LYS A 32 0.73 4.18 -0.19
N SER A 33 0.05 3.66 -1.22
CA SER A 33 0.01 4.19 -2.59
C SER A 33 -1.38 4.74 -2.96
N GLY A 34 -2.06 5.41 -2.04
CA GLY A 34 -3.40 5.97 -2.29
C GLY A 34 -4.51 4.93 -2.37
N CYS A 35 -4.30 3.74 -1.82
CA CYS A 35 -5.20 2.60 -1.94
C CYS A 35 -6.66 2.90 -1.57
N THR A 36 -6.91 3.75 -0.58
CA THR A 36 -8.28 4.12 -0.18
C THR A 36 -9.04 4.80 -1.31
N THR A 37 -8.42 5.72 -2.03
CA THR A 37 -9.02 6.42 -3.18
C THR A 37 -9.30 5.44 -4.32
N VAL A 38 -8.32 4.58 -4.63
CA VAL A 38 -8.44 3.56 -5.69
C VAL A 38 -9.59 2.58 -5.40
N VAL A 39 -9.66 2.06 -4.17
CA VAL A 39 -10.72 1.12 -3.76
C VAL A 39 -12.09 1.78 -3.75
N LYS A 40 -12.20 3.02 -3.27
CA LYS A 40 -13.46 3.78 -3.32
C LYS A 40 -13.92 4.03 -4.76
N TRP A 41 -13.01 4.44 -5.63
CA TRP A 41 -13.33 4.62 -7.05
C TRP A 41 -13.83 3.32 -7.68
N PHE A 42 -13.13 2.21 -7.46
CA PHE A 42 -13.55 0.92 -7.97
C PHE A 42 -14.96 0.52 -7.47
N PHE A 43 -15.24 0.67 -6.18
CA PHE A 43 -16.58 0.37 -5.66
C PHE A 43 -17.66 1.34 -6.14
N ALA A 44 -17.32 2.60 -6.38
CA ALA A 44 -18.24 3.56 -7.00
C ALA A 44 -18.57 3.15 -8.45
N GLN A 45 -17.60 2.66 -9.21
CA GLN A 45 -17.83 2.12 -10.55
C GLN A 45 -18.82 0.95 -10.54
N LEU A 46 -18.73 0.07 -9.54
CA LEU A 46 -19.63 -1.07 -9.37
C LEU A 46 -20.99 -0.71 -8.73
N GLY A 47 -21.15 0.52 -8.22
CA GLY A 47 -22.35 0.90 -7.43
C GLY A 47 -22.35 0.31 -6.02
N LEU A 48 -21.19 -0.11 -5.50
CA LEU A 48 -21.04 -0.74 -4.18
C LEU A 48 -20.45 0.20 -3.11
N LEU A 49 -20.19 1.48 -3.46
CA LEU A 49 -19.50 2.39 -2.54
C LEU A 49 -20.31 2.65 -1.26
N ASP A 50 -21.62 2.89 -1.39
CA ASP A 50 -22.48 3.17 -0.23
C ASP A 50 -22.59 1.95 0.69
N GLU A 51 -22.74 0.75 0.12
CA GLU A 51 -22.75 -0.51 0.87
C GLU A 51 -21.43 -0.70 1.62
N ALA A 52 -20.31 -0.48 0.95
CA ALA A 52 -18.98 -0.64 1.54
C ALA A 52 -18.73 0.36 2.69
N LEU A 53 -19.20 1.61 2.54
CA LEU A 53 -19.09 2.64 3.59
C LEU A 53 -20.06 2.40 4.75
N ALA A 54 -21.21 1.79 4.50
CA ALA A 54 -22.16 1.38 5.55
C ALA A 54 -21.63 0.17 6.34
N TYR A 55 -20.88 -0.74 5.70
CA TYR A 55 -20.28 -1.91 6.35
C TYR A 55 -19.22 -1.52 7.38
N SER A 56 -18.31 -0.61 7.02
CA SER A 56 -17.24 -0.13 7.90
C SER A 56 -16.79 1.28 7.50
N ASN A 57 -16.40 2.06 8.51
CA ASN A 57 -15.70 3.34 8.27
C ASN A 57 -14.34 3.16 7.56
N TRP A 58 -13.82 1.93 7.48
CA TRP A 58 -12.58 1.57 6.83
C TRP A 58 -12.88 0.72 5.59
N ILE A 59 -12.81 1.32 4.41
CA ILE A 59 -13.21 0.71 3.12
C ILE A 59 -12.55 -0.65 2.86
N HIS A 60 -11.33 -0.85 3.38
CA HIS A 60 -10.58 -2.10 3.23
C HIS A 60 -11.14 -3.27 4.06
N ASP A 61 -11.98 -2.99 5.07
CA ASP A 61 -12.70 -4.05 5.79
C ASP A 61 -13.72 -4.71 4.84
N TYR A 62 -14.51 -3.91 4.10
CA TYR A 62 -15.43 -4.44 3.10
C TYR A 62 -14.68 -5.14 1.96
N GLU A 63 -13.62 -4.51 1.45
CA GLU A 63 -12.76 -5.08 0.41
C GLU A 63 -12.24 -6.47 0.81
N GLY A 64 -11.65 -6.59 1.99
CA GLY A 64 -10.98 -7.81 2.45
C GLY A 64 -11.92 -8.87 3.02
N GLN A 65 -12.99 -8.45 3.72
CA GLN A 65 -13.86 -9.38 4.46
C GLN A 65 -15.12 -9.78 3.68
N VAL A 66 -15.54 -8.97 2.71
CA VAL A 66 -16.73 -9.23 1.89
C VAL A 66 -16.34 -9.44 0.44
N PHE A 67 -15.82 -8.41 -0.22
CA PHE A 67 -15.64 -8.40 -1.66
C PHE A 67 -14.65 -9.46 -2.16
N LYS A 68 -13.44 -9.50 -1.62
CA LYS A 68 -12.39 -10.46 -1.99
C LYS A 68 -12.56 -11.84 -1.32
N LYS A 69 -13.51 -11.99 -0.39
CA LYS A 69 -13.89 -13.27 0.23
C LYS A 69 -14.87 -14.09 -0.60
N ARG A 70 -15.37 -13.55 -1.70
CA ARG A 70 -16.23 -14.30 -2.63
C ARG A 70 -15.55 -15.61 -3.04
N LYS A 71 -16.37 -16.67 -3.12
CA LYS A 71 -15.89 -17.98 -3.56
C LYS A 71 -15.22 -17.88 -4.94
N PHE A 72 -14.03 -18.42 -5.06
CA PHE A 72 -13.24 -18.45 -6.30
C PHE A 72 -12.65 -17.11 -6.77
N TYR A 73 -12.77 -16.00 -6.03
CA TYR A 73 -12.28 -14.69 -6.43
C TYR A 73 -10.88 -14.71 -7.07
N ARG A 74 -9.88 -15.28 -6.36
CA ARG A 74 -8.49 -15.33 -6.85
C ARG A 74 -8.33 -16.17 -8.13
N ARG A 75 -9.15 -17.20 -8.28
CA ARG A 75 -9.15 -18.03 -9.48
C ARG A 75 -9.72 -17.27 -10.67
N GLU A 76 -10.84 -16.57 -10.49
CA GLU A 76 -11.47 -15.74 -11.51
C GLU A 76 -10.53 -14.63 -11.98
N VAL A 77 -9.83 -13.96 -11.04
CA VAL A 77 -8.77 -13.00 -11.37
C VAL A 77 -7.68 -13.62 -12.23
N ALA A 78 -7.16 -14.77 -11.84
CA ALA A 78 -6.09 -15.45 -12.58
C ALA A 78 -6.55 -15.90 -13.97
N GLU A 79 -7.78 -16.39 -14.11
CA GLU A 79 -8.39 -16.77 -15.37
C GLU A 79 -8.55 -15.55 -16.29
N ALA A 80 -9.04 -14.41 -15.76
CA ALA A 80 -9.19 -13.17 -16.52
C ALA A 80 -7.85 -12.58 -17.00
N LEU A 81 -6.84 -12.60 -16.12
CA LEU A 81 -5.47 -12.18 -16.49
C LEU A 81 -4.88 -13.03 -17.60
N ASN A 82 -4.96 -14.36 -17.47
CA ASN A 82 -4.41 -15.29 -18.45
C ASN A 82 -5.17 -15.24 -19.80
N ALA A 83 -6.46 -14.99 -19.76
CA ALA A 83 -7.29 -14.85 -20.96
C ALA A 83 -7.16 -13.47 -21.62
N GLY A 84 -6.61 -12.47 -20.93
CA GLY A 84 -6.50 -11.10 -21.44
C GLY A 84 -7.87 -10.44 -21.69
N THR A 85 -8.91 -10.85 -20.95
CA THR A 85 -10.29 -10.35 -21.15
C THR A 85 -10.50 -8.95 -20.57
N HIS A 86 -9.61 -8.50 -19.70
CA HIS A 86 -9.65 -7.22 -19.01
C HIS A 86 -8.31 -6.50 -19.11
N THR A 87 -8.33 -5.18 -19.08
CA THR A 87 -7.12 -4.36 -19.06
C THR A 87 -6.54 -4.35 -17.65
N ALA A 88 -5.38 -4.95 -17.47
CA ALA A 88 -4.69 -4.91 -16.18
C ALA A 88 -3.86 -3.62 -16.04
N ILE A 89 -4.11 -2.88 -14.97
CA ILE A 89 -3.39 -1.65 -14.63
C ILE A 89 -2.87 -1.72 -13.20
N LYS A 90 -1.86 -0.91 -12.89
CA LYS A 90 -1.38 -0.77 -11.52
C LYS A 90 -1.27 0.68 -11.09
N VAL A 91 -1.80 0.98 -9.91
CA VAL A 91 -1.62 2.29 -9.28
C VAL A 91 -0.45 2.21 -8.30
N VAL A 92 0.52 3.09 -8.49
CA VAL A 92 1.77 3.15 -7.72
C VAL A 92 1.98 4.54 -7.12
N ARG A 93 2.88 4.60 -6.15
CA ARG A 93 3.36 5.87 -5.58
C ARG A 93 4.87 5.93 -5.73
N ASP A 94 5.42 7.15 -5.84
CA ASP A 94 6.86 7.37 -5.77
C ASP A 94 7.47 6.57 -4.61
N PRO A 95 8.38 5.61 -4.87
CA PRO A 95 8.99 4.80 -3.83
C PRO A 95 9.72 5.64 -2.79
N MET A 96 10.33 6.77 -3.20
CA MET A 96 10.99 7.72 -2.32
C MET A 96 10.01 8.35 -1.31
N ALA A 97 8.83 8.75 -1.77
CA ALA A 97 7.78 9.33 -0.92
C ALA A 97 7.01 8.27 -0.13
N ARG A 98 6.95 7.03 -0.63
CA ARG A 98 6.26 5.92 0.03
C ARG A 98 7.03 5.39 1.24
N ALA A 99 8.34 5.27 1.19
CA ALA A 99 9.16 4.69 2.25
C ALA A 99 8.92 5.31 3.65
N PRO A 100 8.97 6.65 3.83
CA PRO A 100 8.63 7.25 5.12
C PRO A 100 7.17 7.01 5.54
N SER A 101 6.25 6.96 4.58
CA SER A 101 4.84 6.66 4.87
C SER A 101 4.65 5.23 5.35
N SER A 102 5.46 4.29 4.86
CA SER A 102 5.50 2.90 5.30
C SER A 102 6.08 2.78 6.71
N PHE A 103 7.13 3.52 7.04
CA PHE A 103 7.67 3.60 8.40
C PHE A 103 6.66 4.16 9.39
N LEU A 104 6.08 5.33 9.07
CA LEU A 104 5.18 6.03 9.99
C LEU A 104 3.88 5.26 10.30
N VAL A 105 3.48 4.30 9.47
CA VAL A 105 2.29 3.48 9.76
C VAL A 105 2.50 2.57 10.98
N LEU A 106 3.75 2.25 11.32
CA LEU A 106 4.08 1.47 12.53
C LEU A 106 3.73 2.20 13.83
N ALA A 107 3.73 3.53 13.80
CA ALA A 107 3.46 4.35 14.99
C ALA A 107 2.00 4.36 15.45
N GLU A 108 1.08 3.83 14.67
CA GLU A 108 -0.36 3.68 14.93
C GLU A 108 -1.08 4.88 15.58
N ARG A 109 -2.33 5.08 15.23
CA ARG A 109 -3.21 6.10 15.80
C ARG A 109 -4.13 5.49 16.85
N GLY A 110 -4.62 6.31 17.81
CA GLY A 110 -5.36 5.91 18.99
C GLY A 110 -6.42 4.80 18.78
N ALA A 111 -7.37 4.98 17.86
CA ALA A 111 -8.43 3.98 17.62
C ALA A 111 -7.92 2.62 17.12
N VAL A 112 -6.71 2.57 16.52
CA VAL A 112 -6.08 1.33 16.06
C VAL A 112 -5.42 0.59 17.23
N LEU A 113 -4.92 1.32 18.23
CA LEU A 113 -4.30 0.74 19.43
C LEU A 113 -5.29 -0.06 20.29
N GLU A 114 -6.58 0.29 20.21
CA GLU A 114 -7.66 -0.37 20.96
C GLU A 114 -8.14 -1.68 20.33
N ARG A 115 -7.78 -1.93 19.06
CA ARG A 115 -8.16 -3.18 18.38
C ARG A 115 -7.34 -4.35 18.90
N ARG A 116 -8.00 -5.39 19.41
CA ARG A 116 -7.38 -6.59 20.01
C ARG A 116 -6.46 -7.36 19.05
N HIS A 117 -6.72 -7.32 17.75
CA HIS A 117 -5.91 -7.97 16.72
C HIS A 117 -5.71 -7.01 15.55
N HIS A 118 -4.62 -6.30 15.58
CA HIS A 118 -4.18 -5.46 14.47
C HIS A 118 -2.84 -5.98 13.97
N TRP A 119 -2.66 -6.04 12.64
CA TRP A 119 -1.44 -6.56 12.00
C TRP A 119 -0.14 -5.95 12.55
N SER A 120 -0.21 -4.72 13.02
CA SER A 120 0.95 -4.02 13.58
C SER A 120 1.45 -4.63 14.90
N GLN A 121 0.58 -5.29 15.69
CA GLN A 121 1.00 -5.98 16.92
C GLN A 121 1.96 -7.13 16.57
N ASP A 122 1.56 -7.97 15.62
CA ASP A 122 2.41 -9.07 15.16
C ASP A 122 3.68 -8.54 14.54
N HIS A 123 3.56 -7.41 13.81
CA HIS A 123 4.71 -6.78 13.18
C HIS A 123 5.70 -6.18 14.19
N TRP A 124 5.23 -5.60 15.29
CA TRP A 124 6.09 -5.14 16.37
C TRP A 124 6.83 -6.30 17.07
N GLY A 125 6.23 -7.48 17.16
CA GLY A 125 6.93 -8.70 17.56
C GLY A 125 8.15 -8.97 16.68
N LEU A 126 7.96 -8.91 15.34
CA LEU A 126 9.02 -9.10 14.37
C LEU A 126 10.10 -7.99 14.43
N VAL A 127 9.69 -6.73 14.61
CA VAL A 127 10.62 -5.59 14.79
C VAL A 127 11.49 -5.79 16.04
N ASN A 128 10.89 -6.15 17.17
CA ASN A 128 11.61 -6.37 18.42
C ASN A 128 12.57 -7.54 18.33
N GLN A 129 12.18 -8.63 17.65
CA GLN A 129 13.06 -9.75 17.36
C GLN A 129 14.27 -9.29 16.54
N TRP A 130 14.03 -8.56 15.44
CA TRP A 130 15.08 -8.06 14.54
C TRP A 130 16.06 -7.14 15.27
N LEU A 131 15.57 -6.24 16.14
CA LEU A 131 16.41 -5.37 16.98
C LEU A 131 17.26 -6.20 17.96
N THR A 132 16.64 -7.16 18.66
CA THR A 132 17.33 -8.02 19.63
C THR A 132 18.44 -8.85 19.00
N GLU A 133 18.20 -9.44 17.84
CA GLU A 133 19.20 -10.21 17.09
C GLU A 133 20.44 -9.39 16.71
N ARG A 134 20.33 -8.05 16.73
CA ARG A 134 21.43 -7.09 16.43
C ARG A 134 21.99 -6.40 17.66
N GLY A 135 21.56 -6.82 18.84
CA GLY A 135 21.97 -6.18 20.09
C GLY A 135 21.49 -4.73 20.23
N LYS A 136 20.44 -4.34 19.46
CA LYS A 136 19.83 -3.01 19.54
C LYS A 136 18.73 -3.02 20.61
N PRO A 137 18.53 -1.92 21.36
CA PRO A 137 17.45 -1.83 22.32
C PRO A 137 16.09 -1.83 21.61
N THR A 138 15.11 -2.54 22.17
CA THR A 138 13.72 -2.54 21.68
C THR A 138 12.95 -1.29 22.10
N GLU A 139 13.39 -0.65 23.18
CA GLU A 139 12.88 0.65 23.63
C GLU A 139 13.95 1.74 23.40
N PRO A 140 13.57 2.91 22.90
CA PRO A 140 12.22 3.43 22.69
C PRO A 140 11.60 3.13 21.31
N GLY A 141 12.04 2.12 20.58
CA GLY A 141 11.43 1.68 19.33
C GLY A 141 12.39 1.66 18.13
N LEU A 142 11.83 1.76 16.92
CA LEU A 142 12.53 1.61 15.65
C LEU A 142 12.89 2.99 15.05
N THR A 143 14.12 3.17 14.57
CA THR A 143 14.49 4.34 13.77
C THR A 143 14.11 4.13 12.30
N PHE A 144 14.08 5.21 11.52
CA PHE A 144 13.86 5.07 10.07
C PHE A 144 15.04 4.34 9.37
N LEU A 145 16.26 4.54 9.87
CA LEU A 145 17.42 3.81 9.36
C LEU A 145 17.30 2.31 9.62
N ASP A 146 16.89 1.92 10.84
CA ASP A 146 16.66 0.52 11.19
C ASP A 146 15.52 -0.08 10.34
N HIS A 147 14.46 0.70 10.10
CA HIS A 147 13.36 0.27 9.23
C HIS A 147 13.85 -0.06 7.81
N LEU A 148 14.68 0.80 7.22
CA LEU A 148 15.22 0.58 5.87
C LEU A 148 16.13 -0.65 5.81
N GLU A 149 16.98 -0.83 6.82
CA GLU A 149 17.85 -2.00 6.94
C GLU A 149 17.02 -3.29 7.08
N MET A 150 16.01 -3.27 7.94
CA MET A 150 15.10 -4.39 8.16
C MET A 150 14.36 -4.77 6.87
N VAL A 151 13.76 -3.79 6.18
CA VAL A 151 13.05 -4.05 4.90
C VAL A 151 14.00 -4.67 3.88
N LYS A 152 15.20 -4.10 3.70
CA LYS A 152 16.22 -4.61 2.78
C LYS A 152 16.56 -6.07 3.06
N GLU A 153 16.77 -6.43 4.32
CA GLU A 153 17.14 -7.79 4.70
C GLU A 153 16.02 -8.81 4.49
N TYR A 154 14.80 -8.45 4.87
CA TYR A 154 13.66 -9.35 4.66
C TYR A 154 13.39 -9.57 3.18
N GLU A 155 13.40 -8.51 2.37
CA GLU A 155 13.16 -8.62 0.93
C GLU A 155 14.30 -9.38 0.21
N ALA A 156 15.53 -9.32 0.71
CA ALA A 156 16.65 -10.11 0.17
C ALA A 156 16.57 -11.60 0.51
N ARG A 157 15.97 -11.96 1.66
CA ARG A 157 15.82 -13.36 2.08
C ARG A 157 14.62 -14.01 1.40
N GLU A 158 13.46 -13.41 1.54
CA GLU A 158 12.19 -13.90 1.01
C GLU A 158 11.25 -12.72 0.78
N PRO A 159 11.08 -12.27 -0.48
CA PRO A 159 10.24 -11.12 -0.80
C PRO A 159 8.81 -11.26 -0.26
N HIS A 160 8.26 -10.14 0.20
CA HIS A 160 6.88 -10.03 0.70
C HIS A 160 6.53 -10.87 1.93
N THR A 161 7.51 -11.29 2.73
CA THR A 161 7.25 -11.97 4.01
C THR A 161 6.91 -10.99 5.13
N ILE A 162 7.39 -9.75 5.04
CA ILE A 162 6.95 -8.68 5.94
C ILE A 162 5.59 -8.13 5.50
N ASN A 163 4.93 -7.41 6.41
CA ASN A 163 3.61 -6.85 6.13
C ASN A 163 3.61 -5.96 4.88
N GLN A 164 2.55 -6.06 4.07
CA GLN A 164 2.41 -5.35 2.79
C GLN A 164 2.42 -3.82 2.90
N HIS A 165 2.22 -3.24 4.11
CA HIS A 165 2.43 -1.81 4.33
C HIS A 165 3.89 -1.41 4.26
N LEU A 166 4.80 -2.34 4.48
CA LEU A 166 6.25 -2.13 4.58
C LEU A 166 7.01 -2.67 3.37
N SER A 167 6.57 -3.82 2.82
CA SER A 167 7.21 -4.43 1.65
C SER A 167 7.09 -3.56 0.40
N PRO A 168 7.95 -3.77 -0.61
CA PRO A 168 7.84 -3.09 -1.91
C PRO A 168 6.45 -3.19 -2.55
N GLN A 169 6.15 -2.27 -3.43
CA GLN A 169 4.91 -2.25 -4.22
C GLN A 169 4.94 -3.32 -5.32
N PHE A 170 6.11 -3.49 -5.94
CA PHE A 170 6.30 -4.45 -7.02
C PHE A 170 6.18 -5.88 -6.50
N VAL A 171 5.43 -6.70 -7.22
CA VAL A 171 5.36 -8.15 -7.01
C VAL A 171 5.77 -8.84 -8.30
N ALA A 172 6.80 -9.67 -8.24
CA ALA A 172 7.34 -10.35 -9.41
C ALA A 172 6.25 -11.12 -10.16
N GLY A 173 6.27 -11.00 -11.49
CA GLY A 173 5.31 -11.62 -12.39
C GLY A 173 4.07 -10.77 -12.68
N GLU A 174 3.86 -9.62 -12.03
CA GLU A 174 2.75 -8.73 -12.39
C GLU A 174 3.02 -7.99 -13.70
N GLU A 175 4.29 -7.70 -14.01
CA GLU A 175 4.73 -6.98 -15.21
C GLU A 175 4.27 -7.64 -16.52
N GLN A 176 4.09 -8.95 -16.52
CA GLN A 176 3.63 -9.68 -17.71
C GLN A 176 2.16 -9.42 -18.07
N TYR A 177 1.37 -8.91 -17.10
CA TYR A 177 -0.05 -8.64 -17.29
C TYR A 177 -0.35 -7.16 -17.47
N LEU A 178 0.48 -6.28 -16.89
CA LEU A 178 0.20 -4.85 -16.85
C LEU A 178 0.27 -4.20 -18.23
N LYS A 179 -0.78 -3.47 -18.56
CA LYS A 179 -0.84 -2.61 -19.77
C LYS A 179 -0.39 -1.19 -19.45
N ASP A 180 -0.64 -0.75 -18.22
CA ASP A 180 -0.31 0.59 -17.79
C ASP A 180 0.02 0.65 -16.29
N VAL A 181 0.89 1.58 -15.90
CA VAL A 181 1.26 1.86 -14.53
C VAL A 181 1.03 3.34 -14.26
N ILE A 182 0.13 3.63 -13.33
CA ILE A 182 -0.41 4.96 -13.10
C ILE A 182 0.10 5.49 -11.76
N PRO A 183 0.86 6.61 -11.75
CA PRO A 183 1.18 7.31 -10.51
C PRO A 183 -0.10 7.75 -9.80
N ILE A 184 -0.16 7.55 -8.48
CA ILE A 184 -1.32 7.99 -7.68
C ILE A 184 -1.53 9.50 -7.76
N GLU A 185 -0.45 10.23 -7.98
CA GLU A 185 -0.44 11.68 -8.12
C GLU A 185 -1.23 12.17 -9.35
N THR A 186 -1.31 11.36 -10.40
CA THR A 186 -2.05 11.64 -11.65
C THR A 186 -3.27 10.73 -11.83
N PHE A 187 -3.63 9.95 -10.81
CA PHE A 187 -4.74 9.00 -10.90
C PHE A 187 -6.08 9.67 -11.20
N ALA A 188 -6.35 10.87 -10.63
CA ALA A 188 -7.57 11.62 -10.90
C ALA A 188 -7.65 12.05 -12.38
N GLU A 189 -6.56 12.57 -12.93
CA GLU A 189 -6.45 12.96 -14.35
C GLU A 189 -6.65 11.74 -15.26
N TRP A 190 -6.05 10.61 -14.90
CA TRP A 190 -6.23 9.36 -15.63
C TRP A 190 -7.71 8.93 -15.65
N VAL A 191 -8.39 9.00 -14.50
CA VAL A 191 -9.84 8.70 -14.41
C VAL A 191 -10.67 9.66 -15.25
N GLU A 192 -10.35 10.96 -15.24
CA GLU A 192 -11.02 11.97 -16.10
C GLU A 192 -10.82 11.64 -17.59
N GLY A 193 -9.64 11.19 -17.97
CA GLY A 193 -9.33 10.74 -19.33
C GLY A 193 -10.13 9.53 -19.80
N LEU A 194 -10.75 8.78 -18.88
CA LEU A 194 -11.65 7.66 -19.21
C LEU A 194 -13.10 8.11 -19.50
N ALA A 195 -13.39 9.41 -19.44
CA ALA A 195 -14.75 9.91 -19.68
C ALA A 195 -15.23 9.51 -21.10
N GLY A 196 -16.42 8.90 -21.15
CA GLY A 196 -16.99 8.38 -22.39
C GLY A 196 -16.51 6.99 -22.82
N THR A 197 -15.63 6.35 -22.06
CA THR A 197 -15.26 4.95 -22.28
C THR A 197 -16.39 4.03 -21.83
N ASP A 198 -16.74 3.05 -22.67
CA ASP A 198 -17.77 2.08 -22.36
C ASP A 198 -17.49 1.34 -21.05
N GLY A 199 -18.49 1.22 -20.22
CA GLY A 199 -18.40 0.56 -18.91
C GLY A 199 -17.80 1.44 -17.78
N ILE A 200 -17.44 2.69 -18.05
CA ILE A 200 -16.92 3.64 -17.05
C ILE A 200 -17.96 4.70 -16.74
N LYS A 201 -18.35 4.78 -15.46
CA LYS A 201 -19.27 5.82 -14.96
C LYS A 201 -18.48 7.10 -14.64
N PRO A 202 -19.01 8.28 -14.97
CA PRO A 202 -18.44 9.54 -14.50
C PRO A 202 -18.56 9.62 -12.97
N ILE A 203 -17.44 9.84 -12.29
CA ILE A 203 -17.38 9.94 -10.83
C ILE A 203 -16.55 11.18 -10.48
N ASP A 204 -17.12 12.03 -9.62
CA ASP A 204 -16.37 13.13 -9.04
C ASP A 204 -15.28 12.61 -8.10
N MET A 205 -14.03 12.67 -8.57
CA MET A 205 -12.87 12.22 -7.81
C MET A 205 -12.63 13.03 -6.54
N ALA A 206 -13.05 14.30 -6.50
CA ALA A 206 -12.93 15.11 -5.29
C ALA A 206 -13.81 14.56 -4.17
N SER A 207 -15.04 14.15 -4.47
CA SER A 207 -15.98 13.60 -3.50
C SER A 207 -15.51 12.29 -2.86
N ILE A 208 -14.83 11.42 -3.62
CA ILE A 208 -14.34 10.13 -3.11
C ILE A 208 -12.95 10.19 -2.51
N SER A 209 -12.12 11.17 -2.88
CA SER A 209 -10.79 11.36 -2.32
C SER A 209 -10.82 11.90 -0.89
N GLU A 210 -11.93 12.52 -0.47
CA GLU A 210 -12.17 12.90 0.92
C GLU A 210 -12.19 11.67 1.84
N SER A 211 -11.03 11.35 2.39
CA SER A 211 -10.92 10.34 3.43
C SER A 211 -11.00 11.07 4.77
N ARG A 212 -11.96 10.70 5.62
CA ARG A 212 -12.05 11.19 7.00
C ARG A 212 -10.74 11.01 7.77
N HIS A 213 -9.88 10.10 7.33
CA HIS A 213 -8.56 9.86 7.90
C HIS A 213 -7.49 10.86 7.42
N HIS A 214 -7.67 11.51 6.27
CA HIS A 214 -6.74 12.56 5.79
C HIS A 214 -7.06 13.95 6.35
N HIS A 215 -8.34 14.25 6.61
CA HIS A 215 -8.76 15.54 7.18
C HIS A 215 -8.40 15.75 8.65
N GLN A 216 -8.06 14.67 9.37
CA GLN A 216 -7.43 14.76 10.68
C GLN A 216 -5.90 14.91 10.58
N VAL A 217 -5.39 15.57 9.55
CA VAL A 217 -4.00 16.04 9.49
C VAL A 217 -3.87 17.26 10.41
N THR A 218 -4.07 17.01 11.62
CA THR A 218 -3.72 17.80 12.75
C THR A 218 -2.23 18.08 12.75
N GLU A 219 -1.87 19.24 13.22
CA GLU A 219 -0.51 19.78 13.38
C GLU A 219 0.62 18.77 13.25
N ARG A 220 1.39 18.89 12.19
CA ARG A 220 2.55 18.04 11.95
C ARG A 220 3.67 18.46 12.89
N ARG A 221 4.21 17.55 13.67
CA ARG A 221 5.38 17.76 14.56
C ARG A 221 6.68 17.90 13.75
N THR A 222 6.68 18.73 12.73
CA THR A 222 7.83 18.85 11.81
C THR A 222 9.06 19.41 12.53
N LYS A 223 8.87 20.33 13.48
CA LYS A 223 9.99 20.96 14.20
C LYS A 223 10.78 19.98 15.07
N GLN A 224 10.11 19.03 15.73
CA GLN A 224 10.77 18.04 16.59
C GLN A 224 11.64 17.06 15.76
N PHE A 225 11.35 16.91 14.47
CA PHE A 225 12.01 16.00 13.56
C PHE A 225 12.81 16.74 12.47
N ALA A 226 13.11 18.04 12.66
CA ALA A 226 13.74 18.85 11.62
C ALA A 226 15.16 18.39 11.28
N GLU A 227 15.91 17.92 12.30
CA GLU A 227 17.29 17.42 12.13
C GLU A 227 17.38 16.00 12.67
N GLY A 228 18.01 15.12 11.91
CA GLY A 228 18.26 13.72 12.31
C GLY A 228 17.01 12.86 12.48
N ALA A 229 15.89 13.23 11.84
CA ALA A 229 14.62 12.50 11.91
C ALA A 229 14.78 10.99 11.70
N GLU A 230 15.71 10.61 10.83
CA GLU A 230 16.01 9.23 10.48
C GLU A 230 16.62 8.42 11.64
N THR A 231 17.15 9.09 12.67
CA THR A 231 17.76 8.46 13.85
C THR A 231 16.88 8.52 15.09
N ILE A 232 15.74 9.23 15.02
CA ILE A 232 14.80 9.34 16.13
C ILE A 232 13.92 8.08 16.16
N PRO A 233 13.96 7.29 17.24
CA PRO A 233 13.14 6.10 17.32
C PRO A 233 11.67 6.42 17.46
N VAL A 234 10.85 5.62 16.80
CA VAL A 234 9.39 5.69 16.84
C VAL A 234 8.86 4.41 17.47
N ALA A 235 8.17 4.54 18.58
CA ALA A 235 7.50 3.44 19.25
C ALA A 235 6.07 3.25 18.73
N ARG A 236 5.48 2.09 19.03
CA ARG A 236 4.06 1.86 18.84
C ARG A 236 3.26 2.92 19.62
N GLY A 237 2.30 3.55 18.97
CA GLY A 237 1.49 4.61 19.58
C GLY A 237 2.21 5.96 19.80
N ALA A 238 3.43 6.14 19.31
CA ALA A 238 4.18 7.39 19.45
C ALA A 238 3.39 8.63 18.98
N PHE A 239 2.48 8.45 18.02
CA PHE A 239 1.63 9.50 17.46
C PHE A 239 0.14 9.25 17.73
N ALA A 240 -0.20 8.61 18.85
CA ALA A 240 -1.58 8.30 19.24
C ALA A 240 -2.49 9.53 19.26
N ASN A 241 -1.94 10.71 19.57
CA ASN A 241 -2.65 11.99 19.53
C ASN A 241 -2.84 12.59 18.12
N GLY A 242 -2.48 11.86 17.06
CA GLY A 242 -2.66 12.27 15.67
C GLY A 242 -1.65 13.28 15.11
N LYS A 243 -0.64 13.69 15.87
CA LYS A 243 0.42 14.63 15.43
C LYS A 243 1.59 13.87 14.80
N PHE A 244 1.56 13.72 13.48
CA PHE A 244 2.64 13.07 12.72
C PHE A 244 3.66 14.08 12.21
N PRO A 245 4.96 13.70 12.10
CA PRO A 245 5.92 14.48 11.33
C PRO A 245 5.57 14.45 9.84
N SER A 246 6.06 15.44 9.10
CA SER A 246 6.02 15.36 7.63
C SER A 246 6.91 14.22 7.16
N SER A 247 6.43 13.37 6.24
CA SER A 247 7.26 12.32 5.64
C SER A 247 8.52 12.86 4.94
N LYS A 248 8.50 14.12 4.51
CA LYS A 248 9.65 14.78 3.85
C LYS A 248 10.88 14.93 4.75
N VAL A 249 10.71 15.00 6.09
CA VAL A 249 11.84 15.16 7.02
C VAL A 249 12.76 13.93 7.09
N PHE A 250 12.26 12.78 6.63
CA PHE A 250 13.00 11.52 6.57
C PHE A 250 13.81 11.36 5.27
N ILE A 251 13.66 12.27 4.30
CA ILE A 251 14.28 12.18 2.98
C ILE A 251 15.43 13.19 2.91
N ASN A 252 16.66 12.72 3.06
CA ASN A 252 17.88 13.52 3.02
C ASN A 252 18.99 12.76 2.27
N ASP A 253 20.17 13.34 2.16
CA ASP A 253 21.28 12.75 1.41
C ASP A 253 21.75 11.42 1.98
N ARG A 254 21.61 11.21 3.30
CA ARG A 254 21.94 9.95 3.96
C ARG A 254 20.91 8.85 3.66
N THR A 255 19.63 9.19 3.67
CA THR A 255 18.55 8.20 3.56
C THR A 255 18.18 7.86 2.12
N ARG A 256 18.37 8.78 1.16
CA ARG A 256 18.07 8.54 -0.26
C ARG A 256 18.67 7.25 -0.83
N PRO A 257 19.99 6.99 -0.67
CA PRO A 257 20.59 5.73 -1.15
C PRO A 257 20.02 4.51 -0.43
N LEU A 258 19.79 4.59 0.89
CA LEU A 258 19.25 3.49 1.67
C LEU A 258 17.79 3.16 1.29
N ILE A 259 16.97 4.18 0.98
CA ILE A 259 15.61 3.99 0.46
C ILE A 259 15.68 3.26 -0.89
N ARG A 260 16.60 3.65 -1.79
CA ARG A 260 16.77 2.97 -3.08
C ARG A 260 17.17 1.51 -2.92
N GLU A 261 18.03 1.20 -1.95
CA GLU A 261 18.42 -0.18 -1.66
C GLU A 261 17.28 -0.99 -1.06
N ALA A 262 16.58 -0.46 -0.06
CA ALA A 262 15.50 -1.16 0.62
C ALA A 262 14.29 -1.44 -0.29
N TYR A 263 14.00 -0.52 -1.21
CA TYR A 263 12.88 -0.61 -2.16
C TYR A 263 13.36 -0.77 -3.60
N LYS A 264 14.50 -1.44 -3.79
CA LYS A 264 15.13 -1.60 -5.11
C LYS A 264 14.17 -2.11 -6.18
N ALA A 265 13.35 -3.10 -5.86
CA ALA A 265 12.35 -3.65 -6.78
C ALA A 265 11.35 -2.59 -7.28
N ASP A 266 10.94 -1.65 -6.42
CA ASP A 266 10.05 -0.55 -6.79
C ASP A 266 10.75 0.46 -7.70
N PHE A 267 12.03 0.79 -7.41
CA PHE A 267 12.79 1.71 -8.25
C PHE A 267 13.11 1.11 -9.61
N ASP A 268 13.47 -0.17 -9.67
CA ASP A 268 13.72 -0.88 -10.93
C ASP A 268 12.45 -0.91 -11.81
N ALA A 269 11.28 -1.15 -11.20
CA ALA A 269 10.02 -1.27 -11.91
C ALA A 269 9.39 0.09 -12.24
N TYR A 270 9.41 1.05 -11.32
CA TYR A 270 8.60 2.26 -11.38
C TYR A 270 9.38 3.58 -11.25
N GLY A 271 10.68 3.54 -10.96
CA GLY A 271 11.49 4.75 -10.72
C GLY A 271 11.49 5.71 -11.91
N HIS A 272 11.43 5.17 -13.13
CA HIS A 272 11.37 5.98 -14.36
C HIS A 272 10.15 6.92 -14.44
N LEU A 273 9.04 6.59 -13.79
CA LEU A 273 7.83 7.42 -13.73
C LEU A 273 8.04 8.70 -12.90
N TYR A 274 9.08 8.74 -12.07
CA TYR A 274 9.35 9.81 -11.10
C TYR A 274 10.72 10.48 -11.33
N GLY A 275 11.40 10.15 -12.44
CA GLY A 275 12.71 10.73 -12.77
C GLY A 275 13.85 10.22 -11.88
N HIS A 276 13.74 9.01 -11.36
CA HIS A 276 14.75 8.35 -10.51
C HIS A 276 15.72 7.48 -11.27
#